data_73d4e82fdee9451a76e54e75ef438fc6
#
_entry.id   73d4e82fdee9451a76e54e75ef438fc6
#
_cell.length_a   1.000
_cell.length_b   1.000
_cell.length_c   1.000
_cell.angle_alpha   90.00
_cell.angle_beta   90.00
_cell.angle_gamma   90.00
#
_symmetry.space_group_name_H-M   'P 1'
#
loop_
_entity.id
_entity.type
_entity.pdbx_description
1 polymer ?
#
loop_
_entity_poly.entity_id
_entity_poly.type
_entity_poly.pdbx_seq_one_letter_code
_entity_poly.pdbx_strand_id
1 'polypeptide(L)'
;MGKTTDREVLELKSINLQYANITIAGDGDIVLNKMNDVVSRQLIDARKDKAKDLEKSNEWEEIITSLHWFNGKPTDFSKKGLEKALKENAPCITAFGLKKSFGDAVVRNEIDKYKTKFDNGMNIIAKGGLIPIKFTEHFVDEKLMSPMKGKPVLVRLNRFSGWEATFTIQYTGSVYSIEQIINVINLAGFGLGIGSGRTSGYGRYHISNVEAIG
;
A
#
# COMPACT_ATOMS: atom_id res chain seq x y z
N MET A 1 39.05 -44.29 20.34
CA MET A 1 39.26 -43.67 19.01
C MET A 1 37.98 -42.93 18.66
N GLY A 2 37.99 -41.61 18.88
CA GLY A 2 36.84 -40.77 18.55
C GLY A 2 36.83 -40.49 17.06
N LYS A 3 35.69 -40.73 16.40
CA LYS A 3 35.45 -40.31 15.01
C LYS A 3 35.32 -38.79 15.00
N THR A 4 36.31 -38.10 14.46
CA THR A 4 36.22 -36.71 14.04
C THR A 4 35.26 -36.65 12.86
N THR A 5 34.07 -36.16 13.09
CA THR A 5 33.12 -35.81 12.01
C THR A 5 33.64 -34.53 11.35
N ASP A 6 34.21 -34.65 10.15
CA ASP A 6 34.49 -33.52 9.29
C ASP A 6 33.16 -32.78 9.06
N ARG A 7 33.07 -31.58 9.60
CA ARG A 7 31.94 -30.68 9.28
C ARG A 7 32.21 -30.10 7.89
N GLU A 8 31.40 -30.50 6.89
CA GLU A 8 31.38 -29.83 5.61
C GLU A 8 31.13 -28.35 5.84
N VAL A 9 32.06 -27.53 5.42
CA VAL A 9 31.91 -26.07 5.43
C VAL A 9 30.97 -25.72 4.26
N LEU A 10 29.74 -25.36 4.58
CA LEU A 10 28.80 -24.84 3.59
C LEU A 10 29.35 -23.51 3.06
N GLU A 11 29.84 -23.48 1.82
CA GLU A 11 30.14 -22.25 1.11
C GLU A 11 28.80 -21.54 0.73
N LEU A 12 28.47 -20.49 1.47
CA LEU A 12 27.37 -19.62 1.14
C LEU A 12 27.79 -18.73 -0.02
N LYS A 13 27.14 -18.90 -1.19
CA LYS A 13 27.30 -17.96 -2.30
C LYS A 13 26.82 -16.58 -1.86
N SER A 14 27.62 -15.54 -2.09
CA SER A 14 27.24 -14.17 -1.81
C SER A 14 26.00 -13.80 -2.61
N ILE A 15 25.00 -13.22 -1.94
CA ILE A 15 23.79 -12.72 -2.59
C ILE A 15 24.14 -11.38 -3.23
N ASN A 16 24.02 -11.28 -4.57
CA ASN A 16 24.19 -10.01 -5.29
C ASN A 16 22.86 -9.25 -5.25
N LEU A 17 22.73 -8.33 -4.27
CA LEU A 17 21.57 -7.47 -4.12
C LEU A 17 21.72 -6.24 -5.03
N GLN A 18 20.69 -5.97 -5.79
CA GLN A 18 20.58 -4.80 -6.65
C GLN A 18 19.43 -3.91 -6.17
N TYR A 19 19.50 -2.63 -6.50
CA TYR A 19 18.54 -1.61 -6.07
C TYR A 19 18.08 -0.78 -7.26
N ALA A 20 16.82 -0.38 -7.25
CA ALA A 20 16.29 0.57 -8.21
C ALA A 20 15.19 1.43 -7.57
N ASN A 21 15.14 2.70 -7.94
CA ASN A 21 13.99 3.56 -7.68
C ASN A 21 12.97 3.38 -8.79
N ILE A 22 11.74 3.11 -8.40
CA ILE A 22 10.61 2.98 -9.32
C ILE A 22 9.63 4.11 -9.01
N THR A 23 9.25 4.85 -10.03
CA THR A 23 8.14 5.81 -9.93
C THR A 23 6.96 5.27 -10.72
N ILE A 24 5.81 5.21 -10.07
CA ILE A 24 4.53 4.86 -10.69
C ILE A 24 3.65 6.10 -10.74
N ALA A 25 2.93 6.28 -11.84
CA ALA A 25 1.96 7.34 -12.04
C ALA A 25 0.57 6.76 -12.28
N GLY A 26 -0.46 7.39 -11.71
CA GLY A 26 -1.84 6.95 -11.86
C GLY A 26 -2.40 7.18 -13.25
N ASP A 27 -3.06 6.17 -13.82
CA ASP A 27 -3.84 6.27 -15.06
C ASP A 27 -5.23 6.89 -14.81
N GLY A 28 -5.58 7.06 -13.56
CA GLY A 28 -6.80 7.66 -13.04
C GLY A 28 -6.68 7.92 -11.55
N ASP A 29 -7.79 8.20 -10.90
CA ASP A 29 -7.81 8.53 -9.48
C ASP A 29 -7.47 7.31 -8.60
N ILE A 30 -6.87 7.58 -7.44
CA ILE A 30 -6.70 6.58 -6.39
C ILE A 30 -7.59 6.92 -5.19
N VAL A 31 -8.20 5.89 -4.60
CA VAL A 31 -8.93 6.01 -3.34
C VAL A 31 -8.10 5.37 -2.22
N LEU A 32 -7.73 6.18 -1.24
CA LEU A 32 -7.02 5.71 -0.05
C LEU A 32 -7.99 5.69 1.13
N ASN A 33 -8.21 4.50 1.67
CA ASN A 33 -9.12 4.32 2.79
C ASN A 33 -8.72 3.10 3.60
N LYS A 34 -8.09 3.32 4.74
CA LYS A 34 -7.92 2.30 5.79
C LYS A 34 -9.08 2.37 6.78
N MET A 35 -9.24 1.36 7.61
CA MET A 35 -10.14 1.44 8.76
C MET A 35 -9.76 2.65 9.61
N ASN A 36 -10.66 3.62 9.77
CA ASN A 36 -10.41 4.81 10.57
C ASN A 36 -10.39 4.49 12.08
N ASP A 37 -9.83 5.41 12.87
CA ASP A 37 -9.64 5.17 14.31
C ASP A 37 -10.98 5.14 15.07
N VAL A 38 -12.02 5.83 14.57
CA VAL A 38 -13.36 5.82 15.16
C VAL A 38 -13.98 4.44 15.08
N VAL A 39 -14.01 3.86 13.87
CA VAL A 39 -14.53 2.49 13.66
C VAL A 39 -13.70 1.46 14.42
N SER A 40 -12.38 1.64 14.47
CA SER A 40 -11.49 0.74 15.22
C SER A 40 -11.82 0.75 16.73
N ARG A 41 -12.06 1.93 17.32
CA ARG A 41 -12.49 2.05 18.74
C ARG A 41 -13.84 1.39 18.96
N GLN A 42 -14.82 1.66 18.10
CA GLN A 42 -16.16 1.05 18.20
C GLN A 42 -16.12 -0.48 18.16
N LEU A 43 -15.30 -1.06 17.27
CA LEU A 43 -15.14 -2.52 17.21
C LEU A 43 -14.48 -3.11 18.46
N ILE A 44 -13.51 -2.40 19.04
CA ILE A 44 -12.84 -2.83 20.27
C ILE A 44 -13.83 -2.75 21.46
N ASP A 45 -14.62 -1.69 21.55
CA ASP A 45 -15.59 -1.49 22.64
C ASP A 45 -16.76 -2.48 22.54
N ALA A 46 -17.24 -2.76 21.33
CA ALA A 46 -18.26 -3.79 21.10
C ALA A 46 -17.80 -5.20 21.54
N ARG A 47 -16.50 -5.52 21.37
CA ARG A 47 -15.92 -6.79 21.84
C ARG A 47 -15.82 -6.89 23.37
N LYS A 48 -15.83 -5.76 24.08
CA LYS A 48 -15.73 -5.69 25.54
C LYS A 48 -17.09 -5.56 26.24
N ASP A 49 -18.20 -5.81 25.52
CA ASP A 49 -19.58 -5.61 25.99
C ASP A 49 -19.85 -4.20 26.62
N LYS A 50 -19.04 -3.23 26.20
CA LYS A 50 -19.25 -1.84 26.55
C LYS A 50 -20.05 -1.16 25.44
N ALA A 51 -21.34 -1.49 25.32
CA ALA A 51 -22.28 -0.73 24.52
C ALA A 51 -22.46 0.67 25.16
N LYS A 52 -21.51 1.57 24.90
CA LYS A 52 -21.74 2.99 25.12
C LYS A 52 -22.50 3.55 23.93
N ASP A 53 -23.41 4.50 24.19
CA ASP A 53 -24.00 5.31 23.15
C ASP A 53 -22.92 5.76 22.17
N LEU A 54 -23.13 5.49 20.90
CA LEU A 54 -22.21 5.86 19.82
C LEU A 54 -22.07 7.39 19.87
N GLU A 55 -20.99 7.88 20.46
CA GLU A 55 -20.62 9.29 20.36
C GLU A 55 -20.63 9.66 18.88
N LYS A 56 -21.32 10.74 18.51
CA LYS A 56 -21.32 11.26 17.14
C LYS A 56 -19.86 11.50 16.76
N SER A 57 -19.34 10.69 15.87
CA SER A 57 -17.96 10.83 15.40
C SER A 57 -17.80 12.15 14.65
N ASN A 58 -16.65 12.81 14.86
CA ASN A 58 -16.28 13.96 14.05
C ASN A 58 -15.96 13.46 12.64
N GLU A 59 -16.68 13.96 11.63
CA GLU A 59 -16.47 13.56 10.23
C GLU A 59 -15.03 13.76 9.77
N TRP A 60 -14.37 14.83 10.21
CA TRP A 60 -12.98 15.13 9.86
C TRP A 60 -12.00 14.17 10.54
N GLU A 61 -12.32 13.69 11.73
CA GLU A 61 -11.53 12.62 12.36
C GLU A 61 -11.61 11.35 11.53
N GLU A 62 -12.78 10.96 11.07
CA GLU A 62 -12.94 9.78 10.21
C GLU A 62 -12.12 9.91 8.92
N ILE A 63 -12.22 11.06 8.23
CA ILE A 63 -11.52 11.34 6.97
C ILE A 63 -10.00 11.32 7.20
N ILE A 64 -9.50 12.05 8.19
CA ILE A 64 -8.07 12.19 8.46
C ILE A 64 -7.46 10.87 8.91
N THR A 65 -8.16 10.13 9.77
CA THR A 65 -7.63 8.87 10.32
C THR A 65 -7.82 7.67 9.39
N SER A 66 -8.58 7.82 8.31
CA SER A 66 -8.66 6.81 7.24
C SER A 66 -7.47 6.84 6.28
N LEU A 67 -6.54 7.79 6.43
CA LEU A 67 -5.30 7.87 5.68
C LEU A 67 -4.11 7.35 6.49
N HIS A 68 -3.14 6.77 5.81
CA HIS A 68 -1.78 6.64 6.32
C HIS A 68 -1.02 7.92 6.05
N TRP A 69 -0.28 8.43 7.02
CA TRP A 69 0.47 9.67 6.95
C TRP A 69 1.97 9.43 7.13
N PHE A 70 2.80 10.01 6.28
CA PHE A 70 4.24 9.72 6.26
C PHE A 70 4.96 10.20 7.53
N ASN A 71 4.65 11.41 8.01
CA ASN A 71 5.26 12.02 9.20
C ASN A 71 4.38 11.90 10.45
N GLY A 72 3.55 10.87 10.52
CA GLY A 72 2.65 10.67 11.64
C GLY A 72 1.26 11.31 11.43
N LYS A 73 0.30 10.84 12.22
CA LYS A 73 -1.09 11.24 12.12
C LYS A 73 -1.29 12.70 12.57
N PRO A 74 -2.01 13.53 11.78
CA PRO A 74 -2.42 14.86 12.20
C PRO A 74 -3.29 14.82 13.48
N THR A 75 -3.21 15.87 14.29
CA THR A 75 -3.97 16.00 15.54
C THR A 75 -5.13 16.99 15.44
N ASP A 76 -5.15 17.85 14.44
CA ASP A 76 -6.25 18.78 14.17
C ASP A 76 -7.28 18.10 13.27
N PHE A 77 -8.40 17.68 13.88
CA PHE A 77 -9.53 17.03 13.19
C PHE A 77 -10.56 18.05 12.70
N SER A 78 -10.12 19.00 11.90
CA SER A 78 -10.94 19.97 11.22
C SER A 78 -10.67 20.00 9.71
N LYS A 79 -11.53 20.64 8.93
CA LYS A 79 -11.27 20.86 7.51
C LYS A 79 -9.94 21.57 7.26
N LYS A 80 -9.66 22.62 8.06
CA LYS A 80 -8.37 23.34 7.98
C LYS A 80 -7.19 22.45 8.36
N GLY A 81 -7.36 21.60 9.38
CA GLY A 81 -6.37 20.61 9.78
C GLY A 81 -6.05 19.62 8.67
N LEU A 82 -7.06 19.12 7.94
CA LEU A 82 -6.85 18.27 6.76
C LEU A 82 -6.11 19.02 5.65
N GLU A 83 -6.56 20.23 5.29
CA GLU A 83 -5.92 21.04 4.25
C GLU A 83 -4.46 21.36 4.57
N LYS A 84 -4.14 21.65 5.84
CA LYS A 84 -2.77 21.84 6.32
C LYS A 84 -1.98 20.55 6.23
N ALA A 85 -2.55 19.45 6.70
CA ALA A 85 -1.87 18.15 6.67
C ALA A 85 -1.54 17.70 5.24
N LEU A 86 -2.43 17.90 4.27
CA LEU A 86 -2.18 17.57 2.87
C LEU A 86 -1.05 18.42 2.23
N LYS A 87 -0.76 19.59 2.77
CA LYS A 87 0.35 20.46 2.31
C LYS A 87 1.68 20.14 2.98
N GLU A 88 1.67 19.83 4.26
CA GLU A 88 2.87 19.68 5.10
C GLU A 88 3.29 18.23 5.31
N ASN A 89 2.39 17.30 5.05
CA ASN A 89 2.57 15.86 5.23
C ASN A 89 1.97 15.11 4.04
N ALA A 90 2.50 13.95 3.71
CA ALA A 90 2.02 13.18 2.57
C ALA A 90 1.11 12.02 3.01
N PRO A 91 -0.07 11.85 2.36
CA PRO A 91 -0.80 10.60 2.45
C PRO A 91 0.00 9.47 1.78
N CYS A 92 -0.17 8.24 2.26
CA CYS A 92 0.67 7.13 1.85
C CYS A 92 -0.13 5.93 1.38
N ILE A 93 0.44 5.21 0.41
CA ILE A 93 0.16 3.81 0.15
C ILE A 93 1.07 2.94 1.02
N THR A 94 0.69 1.68 1.24
CA THR A 94 1.52 0.75 2.00
C THR A 94 2.39 -0.10 1.09
N ALA A 95 3.67 -0.26 1.43
CA ALA A 95 4.59 -1.16 0.74
C ALA A 95 4.05 -2.60 0.71
N PHE A 96 3.39 -3.04 1.80
CA PHE A 96 2.71 -4.33 1.86
C PHE A 96 1.61 -4.47 0.81
N GLY A 97 0.71 -3.48 0.69
CA GLY A 97 -0.37 -3.50 -0.29
C GLY A 97 0.15 -3.52 -1.72
N LEU A 98 1.21 -2.74 -1.98
CA LEU A 98 1.86 -2.68 -3.29
C LEU A 98 2.54 -3.99 -3.63
N LYS A 99 3.36 -4.55 -2.73
CA LYS A 99 4.01 -5.85 -2.91
C LYS A 99 3.01 -6.99 -3.10
N LYS A 100 1.91 -6.96 -2.34
CA LYS A 100 0.82 -7.92 -2.52
C LYS A 100 0.19 -7.84 -3.90
N SER A 101 -0.02 -6.62 -4.44
CA SER A 101 -0.53 -6.42 -5.80
C SER A 101 0.40 -7.03 -6.85
N PHE A 102 1.71 -6.90 -6.70
CA PHE A 102 2.70 -7.53 -7.58
C PHE A 102 2.62 -9.06 -7.55
N GLY A 103 2.63 -9.65 -6.35
CA GLY A 103 2.51 -11.11 -6.21
C GLY A 103 1.19 -11.65 -6.76
N ASP A 104 0.07 -10.92 -6.56
CA ASP A 104 -1.22 -11.30 -7.13
C ASP A 104 -1.22 -11.18 -8.67
N ALA A 105 -0.47 -10.23 -9.26
CA ALA A 105 -0.31 -10.11 -10.71
C ALA A 105 0.47 -11.28 -11.30
N VAL A 106 1.49 -11.78 -10.62
CA VAL A 106 2.25 -12.97 -11.04
C VAL A 106 1.33 -14.17 -11.24
N VAL A 107 0.46 -14.42 -10.26
CA VAL A 107 -0.46 -15.58 -10.32
C VAL A 107 -1.58 -15.37 -11.36
N ARG A 108 -2.19 -14.17 -11.40
CA ARG A 108 -3.33 -13.89 -12.29
C ARG A 108 -2.96 -13.82 -13.76
N ASN A 109 -1.71 -13.48 -14.07
CA ASN A 109 -1.21 -13.48 -15.45
C ASN A 109 -0.40 -14.74 -15.79
N GLU A 110 -0.52 -15.80 -14.97
CA GLU A 110 0.08 -17.10 -15.18
C GLU A 110 1.61 -17.07 -15.41
N ILE A 111 2.29 -16.03 -14.86
CA ILE A 111 3.75 -15.90 -14.93
C ILE A 111 4.42 -17.00 -14.11
N ASP A 112 3.87 -17.26 -12.92
CA ASP A 112 4.24 -18.40 -12.06
C ASP A 112 2.98 -18.89 -11.32
N LYS A 113 2.93 -20.18 -11.03
CA LYS A 113 1.84 -20.81 -10.26
C LYS A 113 1.77 -20.26 -8.84
N TYR A 114 2.91 -19.86 -8.26
CA TYR A 114 3.02 -19.37 -6.90
C TYR A 114 3.76 -18.04 -6.87
N LYS A 115 3.23 -17.06 -6.15
CA LYS A 115 3.87 -15.77 -5.95
C LYS A 115 5.13 -15.82 -5.06
N THR A 116 5.34 -16.92 -4.33
CA THR A 116 6.40 -17.06 -3.31
C THR A 116 7.79 -16.78 -3.87
N LYS A 117 8.09 -17.25 -5.08
CA LYS A 117 9.37 -17.01 -5.73
C LYS A 117 9.59 -15.51 -5.98
N PHE A 118 8.56 -14.82 -6.48
CA PHE A 118 8.61 -13.38 -6.73
C PHE A 118 8.73 -12.61 -5.40
N ASP A 119 7.89 -12.95 -4.40
CA ASP A 119 7.89 -12.31 -3.10
C ASP A 119 9.25 -12.43 -2.36
N ASN A 120 9.97 -13.54 -2.59
CA ASN A 120 11.30 -13.76 -2.01
C ASN A 120 12.43 -13.13 -2.84
N GLY A 121 12.25 -12.99 -4.15
CA GLY A 121 13.26 -12.45 -5.06
C GLY A 121 13.32 -10.91 -5.11
N MET A 122 12.28 -10.22 -4.61
CA MET A 122 12.18 -8.78 -4.61
C MET A 122 11.55 -8.26 -3.32
N ASN A 123 12.03 -7.14 -2.82
CA ASN A 123 11.48 -6.43 -1.67
C ASN A 123 11.31 -4.94 -1.93
N ILE A 124 10.39 -4.29 -1.22
CA ILE A 124 10.20 -2.83 -1.26
C ILE A 124 10.80 -2.25 0.01
N ILE A 125 11.72 -1.30 -0.15
CA ILE A 125 12.32 -0.56 0.96
C ILE A 125 11.51 0.71 1.18
N ALA A 126 10.83 0.79 2.33
CA ALA A 126 10.02 1.96 2.68
C ALA A 126 10.07 2.21 4.19
N LYS A 127 10.30 3.46 4.59
CA LYS A 127 10.33 3.88 6.00
C LYS A 127 8.96 3.60 6.65
N GLY A 128 8.94 2.79 7.69
CA GLY A 128 7.70 2.39 8.35
C GLY A 128 6.72 1.61 7.45
N GLY A 129 7.18 1.07 6.32
CA GLY A 129 6.32 0.40 5.35
C GLY A 129 5.39 1.35 4.59
N LEU A 130 5.65 2.65 4.62
CA LEU A 130 4.82 3.69 4.00
C LEU A 130 5.54 4.33 2.82
N ILE A 131 4.80 4.52 1.73
CA ILE A 131 5.26 5.15 0.50
C ILE A 131 4.39 6.39 0.29
N PRO A 132 4.97 7.61 0.39
CA PRO A 132 4.21 8.84 0.20
C PRO A 132 3.76 8.97 -1.26
N ILE A 133 2.56 9.51 -1.45
CA ILE A 133 2.09 9.91 -2.78
C ILE A 133 2.20 11.43 -2.94
N LYS A 134 2.55 11.88 -4.14
CA LYS A 134 2.28 13.22 -4.63
C LYS A 134 0.97 13.19 -5.39
N PHE A 135 0.25 14.29 -5.45
CA PHE A 135 -1.05 14.39 -6.14
C PHE A 135 -1.34 15.84 -6.53
N THR A 136 -2.25 16.04 -7.47
CA THR A 136 -2.67 17.39 -7.89
C THR A 136 -3.91 17.85 -7.14
N GLU A 137 -4.89 16.98 -6.94
CA GLU A 137 -6.17 17.32 -6.31
C GLU A 137 -6.60 16.24 -5.32
N HIS A 138 -7.33 16.67 -4.28
CA HIS A 138 -7.92 15.80 -3.27
C HIS A 138 -9.41 16.08 -3.14
N PHE A 139 -10.19 15.00 -3.08
CA PHE A 139 -11.64 15.04 -2.92
C PHE A 139 -12.05 14.12 -1.78
N VAL A 140 -13.14 14.47 -1.11
CA VAL A 140 -13.83 13.60 -0.17
C VAL A 140 -15.15 13.17 -0.80
N ASP A 141 -15.23 11.90 -1.17
CA ASP A 141 -16.44 11.32 -1.75
C ASP A 141 -17.26 10.65 -0.64
N GLU A 142 -18.56 10.95 -0.61
CA GLU A 142 -19.50 10.27 0.28
C GLU A 142 -20.22 9.16 -0.48
N LYS A 143 -20.18 7.95 0.06
CA LYS A 143 -20.85 6.77 -0.48
C LYS A 143 -21.69 6.07 0.56
N LEU A 144 -22.93 5.73 0.22
CA LEU A 144 -23.73 4.77 0.97
C LEU A 144 -23.25 3.36 0.62
N MET A 145 -22.69 2.66 1.60
CA MET A 145 -22.30 1.27 1.47
C MET A 145 -23.26 0.40 2.27
N SER A 146 -23.82 -0.61 1.61
CA SER A 146 -24.66 -1.61 2.28
C SER A 146 -23.80 -2.83 2.60
N PRO A 147 -23.51 -3.10 3.88
CA PRO A 147 -22.90 -4.37 4.26
C PRO A 147 -23.83 -5.52 3.91
N MET A 148 -23.29 -6.73 3.65
CA MET A 148 -24.09 -7.93 3.26
C MET A 148 -25.24 -8.22 4.22
N LYS A 149 -25.12 -7.83 5.50
CA LYS A 149 -26.20 -7.89 6.51
C LYS A 149 -26.09 -6.61 7.35
N GLY A 150 -27.04 -5.70 7.20
CA GLY A 150 -27.09 -4.48 8.03
C GLY A 150 -27.69 -3.27 7.32
N LYS A 151 -27.82 -2.17 8.06
CA LYS A 151 -28.30 -0.89 7.52
C LYS A 151 -27.22 -0.25 6.66
N PRO A 152 -27.57 0.53 5.61
CA PRO A 152 -26.63 1.31 4.85
C PRO A 152 -25.82 2.23 5.77
N VAL A 153 -24.52 2.29 5.54
CA VAL A 153 -23.59 3.15 6.30
C VAL A 153 -22.99 4.16 5.33
N LEU A 154 -23.02 5.43 5.71
CA LEU A 154 -22.31 6.48 4.99
C LEU A 154 -20.80 6.33 5.22
N VAL A 155 -20.05 6.16 4.15
CA VAL A 155 -18.58 6.06 4.18
C VAL A 155 -17.99 7.24 3.42
N ARG A 156 -17.01 7.91 4.03
CA ARG A 156 -16.26 8.99 3.43
C ARG A 156 -14.93 8.46 2.92
N LEU A 157 -14.66 8.69 1.64
CA LEU A 157 -13.51 8.15 0.94
C LEU A 157 -12.59 9.28 0.49
N ASN A 158 -11.29 9.18 0.79
CA ASN A 158 -10.30 10.11 0.26
C ASN A 158 -9.88 9.68 -1.15
N ARG A 159 -10.16 10.53 -2.13
CA ARG A 159 -9.82 10.34 -3.54
C ARG A 159 -8.79 11.36 -3.98
N PHE A 160 -7.74 10.89 -4.66
CA PHE A 160 -6.65 11.72 -5.13
C PHE A 160 -6.50 11.58 -6.64
N SER A 161 -6.37 12.71 -7.32
CA SER A 161 -6.19 12.81 -8.77
C SER A 161 -4.76 13.24 -9.10
N GLY A 162 -4.25 12.82 -10.27
CA GLY A 162 -2.89 13.13 -10.72
C GLY A 162 -1.82 12.65 -9.75
N TRP A 163 -1.98 11.44 -9.22
CA TRP A 163 -1.08 10.91 -8.21
C TRP A 163 0.11 10.17 -8.80
N GLU A 164 1.22 10.25 -8.09
CA GLU A 164 2.42 9.46 -8.32
C GLU A 164 3.03 8.99 -7.00
N ALA A 165 3.81 7.92 -7.05
CA ALA A 165 4.55 7.41 -5.91
C ALA A 165 5.91 6.87 -6.35
N THR A 166 6.96 7.22 -5.58
CA THR A 166 8.31 6.70 -5.80
C THR A 166 8.71 5.82 -4.63
N PHE A 167 9.26 4.66 -4.93
CA PHE A 167 9.73 3.71 -3.93
C PHE A 167 11.00 2.99 -4.41
N THR A 168 11.80 2.52 -3.48
CA THR A 168 13.01 1.74 -3.77
C THR A 168 12.68 0.26 -3.69
N ILE A 169 13.08 -0.49 -4.70
CA ILE A 169 13.10 -1.95 -4.67
C ILE A 169 14.51 -2.46 -4.43
N GLN A 170 14.60 -3.58 -3.71
CA GLN A 170 15.79 -4.40 -3.57
C GLN A 170 15.48 -5.77 -4.17
N TYR A 171 16.34 -6.28 -5.02
CA TYR A 171 16.13 -7.56 -5.69
C TYR A 171 17.42 -8.32 -5.93
N THR A 172 17.31 -9.62 -6.18
CA THR A 172 18.45 -10.47 -6.52
C THR A 172 18.46 -10.71 -8.03
N GLY A 173 19.46 -10.14 -8.72
CA GLY A 173 19.62 -10.27 -10.17
C GLY A 173 19.78 -11.72 -10.67
N SER A 174 20.14 -12.65 -9.77
CA SER A 174 20.18 -14.09 -10.09
C SER A 174 18.80 -14.76 -10.15
N VAL A 175 17.74 -14.11 -9.62
CA VAL A 175 16.37 -14.65 -9.61
C VAL A 175 15.49 -13.96 -10.63
N TYR A 176 15.55 -12.61 -10.70
CA TYR A 176 14.79 -11.79 -11.64
C TYR A 176 15.65 -10.66 -12.19
N SER A 177 15.53 -10.40 -13.50
CA SER A 177 16.07 -9.17 -14.08
C SER A 177 15.17 -7.98 -13.75
N ILE A 178 15.70 -6.77 -13.86
CA ILE A 178 14.92 -5.54 -13.62
C ILE A 178 13.75 -5.44 -14.60
N GLU A 179 13.93 -5.87 -15.87
CA GLU A 179 12.89 -5.86 -16.90
C GLU A 179 11.72 -6.78 -16.52
N GLN A 180 12.01 -7.96 -15.95
CA GLN A 180 10.98 -8.88 -15.47
C GLN A 180 10.18 -8.27 -14.33
N ILE A 181 10.84 -7.60 -13.41
CA ILE A 181 10.19 -6.90 -12.28
C ILE A 181 9.31 -5.75 -12.80
N ILE A 182 9.84 -4.93 -13.73
CA ILE A 182 9.10 -3.84 -14.39
C ILE A 182 7.83 -4.37 -15.06
N ASN A 183 7.91 -5.47 -15.80
CA ASN A 183 6.76 -6.09 -16.44
C ASN A 183 5.70 -6.53 -15.42
N VAL A 184 6.09 -7.14 -14.30
CA VAL A 184 5.15 -7.53 -13.23
C VAL A 184 4.49 -6.30 -12.62
N ILE A 185 5.24 -5.23 -12.36
CA ILE A 185 4.71 -3.98 -11.80
C ILE A 185 3.69 -3.33 -12.74
N ASN A 186 3.98 -3.29 -14.04
CA ASN A 186 3.04 -2.77 -15.06
C ASN A 186 1.78 -3.63 -15.17
N LEU A 187 1.91 -4.96 -15.16
CA LEU A 187 0.75 -5.87 -15.13
C LEU A 187 -0.10 -5.69 -13.88
N ALA A 188 0.54 -5.46 -12.74
CA ALA A 188 -0.17 -5.15 -11.50
C ALA A 188 -0.93 -3.82 -11.60
N GLY A 189 -0.30 -2.78 -12.16
CA GLY A 189 -0.94 -1.47 -12.36
C GLY A 189 -2.12 -1.54 -13.31
N PHE A 190 -1.94 -2.15 -14.47
CA PHE A 190 -2.99 -2.32 -15.48
C PHE A 190 -4.14 -3.20 -14.99
N GLY A 191 -3.82 -4.38 -14.45
CA GLY A 191 -4.83 -5.42 -14.15
C GLY A 191 -5.47 -5.31 -12.78
N LEU A 192 -4.73 -4.87 -11.76
CA LEU A 192 -5.17 -4.91 -10.36
C LEU A 192 -5.34 -3.53 -9.73
N GLY A 193 -4.37 -2.65 -9.94
CA GLY A 193 -4.30 -1.38 -9.25
C GLY A 193 -3.98 -1.50 -7.75
N ILE A 194 -4.01 -0.36 -7.05
CA ILE A 194 -3.74 -0.25 -5.61
C ILE A 194 -4.78 0.65 -4.93
N GLY A 195 -4.90 0.59 -3.61
CA GLY A 195 -5.87 1.35 -2.83
C GLY A 195 -7.23 0.67 -2.75
N SER A 196 -8.27 1.45 -2.50
CA SER A 196 -9.66 1.02 -2.40
C SER A 196 -10.41 1.20 -3.72
N GLY A 197 -11.52 0.46 -3.91
CA GLY A 197 -12.35 0.62 -5.10
C GLY A 197 -11.73 0.12 -6.41
N ARG A 198 -10.74 -0.75 -6.35
CA ARG A 198 -10.01 -1.29 -7.52
C ARG A 198 -10.92 -1.96 -8.56
N THR A 199 -12.00 -2.61 -8.11
CA THR A 199 -13.01 -3.20 -9.01
C THR A 199 -13.81 -2.17 -9.79
N SER A 200 -13.84 -0.91 -9.30
CA SER A 200 -14.44 0.23 -9.98
C SER A 200 -13.44 1.05 -10.81
N GLY A 201 -12.23 0.51 -11.03
CA GLY A 201 -11.21 1.15 -11.87
C GLY A 201 -10.25 2.10 -11.14
N TYR A 202 -10.46 2.36 -9.85
CA TYR A 202 -9.53 3.21 -9.08
C TYR A 202 -8.15 2.57 -8.87
N GLY A 203 -7.13 3.43 -8.78
CA GLY A 203 -5.78 3.05 -8.42
C GLY A 203 -5.02 2.29 -9.52
N ARG A 204 -5.43 2.40 -10.79
CA ARG A 204 -4.67 1.92 -11.94
C ARG A 204 -3.46 2.81 -12.14
N TYR A 205 -2.34 2.23 -12.60
CA TYR A 205 -1.09 2.95 -12.76
C TYR A 205 -0.17 2.26 -13.79
N HIS A 206 0.81 3.01 -14.22
CA HIS A 206 1.96 2.53 -15.00
C HIS A 206 3.27 3.00 -14.36
N ILE A 207 4.38 2.42 -14.76
CA ILE A 207 5.71 2.91 -14.39
C ILE A 207 6.02 4.12 -15.27
N SER A 208 6.30 5.28 -14.64
CA SER A 208 6.70 6.51 -15.31
C SER A 208 8.23 6.70 -15.34
N ASN A 209 8.95 6.14 -14.36
CA ASN A 209 10.41 6.22 -14.31
C ASN A 209 11.02 5.02 -13.59
N VAL A 210 12.22 4.63 -14.04
CA VAL A 210 13.07 3.61 -13.40
C VAL A 210 14.50 4.13 -13.36
N GLU A 211 15.08 4.15 -12.17
CA GLU A 211 16.46 4.59 -11.94
C GLU A 211 17.23 3.51 -11.17
N ALA A 212 18.24 2.93 -11.80
CA ALA A 212 19.11 1.96 -11.12
C ALA A 212 19.97 2.70 -10.09
N ILE A 213 20.09 2.12 -8.90
CA ILE A 213 20.96 2.63 -7.83
C ILE A 213 22.17 1.68 -7.81
N GLY A 214 23.34 2.23 -8.15
CA GLY A 214 24.61 1.47 -8.17
C GLY A 214 25.15 1.18 -6.77
#